data_fb7995a4e46432007fd46f9b4a3244e4
#
_entry.id   fb7995a4e46432007fd46f9b4a3244e4
#
_cell.length_a   1.000
_cell.length_b   1.000
_cell.length_c   1.000
_cell.angle_alpha   90.00
_cell.angle_beta   90.00
_cell.angle_gamma   90.00
#
_symmetry.space_group_name_H-M   'P 1'
#
loop_
_entity.id
_entity.type
_entity.pdbx_description
1 polymer ?
#
loop_
_entity_poly.entity_id
_entity_poly.type
_entity_poly.pdbx_seq_one_letter_code
_entity_poly.pdbx_strand_id
1 'polypeptide(L)'
;MRHPASILSATLIASLFIACAASTTVSGVIDPGPIKEAQVVRVIDGDTLDVLIAGTKHRVRLFGVDTPERGERCYQEATERTRQLSGDIVRIESGPRSEDRYGRLLFYLYTRTGESIDATLIQEGLATAWTRDGQYRDLLVNLEQEARRQASGCLW
;
A
#
# COMPACT_ATOMS: atom_id res chain seq x y z
N MET A 1 56.66 -58.18 28.66
CA MET A 1 55.21 -58.08 28.55
C MET A 1 54.82 -56.67 28.92
N ARG A 2 54.60 -55.75 27.98
CA ARG A 2 54.18 -54.36 28.21
C ARG A 2 53.09 -54.01 27.20
N HIS A 3 51.90 -53.71 27.67
CA HIS A 3 50.81 -53.28 26.85
C HIS A 3 50.96 -51.77 26.57
N PRO A 4 50.69 -51.29 25.37
CA PRO A 4 50.57 -49.85 25.10
C PRO A 4 49.17 -49.40 25.33
N ALA A 5 49.04 -48.27 26.01
CA ALA A 5 47.77 -47.55 26.28
C ALA A 5 47.30 -46.82 25.00
N SER A 6 46.06 -47.07 24.63
CA SER A 6 45.36 -46.34 23.57
C SER A 6 44.86 -44.96 24.07
N ILE A 7 45.31 -43.90 23.43
CA ILE A 7 44.86 -42.55 23.66
C ILE A 7 43.66 -42.31 22.73
N LEU A 8 42.43 -42.20 23.31
CA LEU A 8 41.25 -41.71 22.59
C LEU A 8 41.34 -40.20 22.45
N SER A 9 41.48 -39.77 21.22
CA SER A 9 41.37 -38.35 20.84
C SER A 9 39.90 -37.98 20.68
N ALA A 10 39.35 -37.18 21.57
CA ALA A 10 37.98 -36.63 21.46
C ALA A 10 38.01 -35.39 20.59
N THR A 11 37.52 -35.50 19.38
CA THR A 11 37.30 -34.36 18.47
C THR A 11 36.00 -33.64 18.87
N LEU A 12 36.16 -32.45 19.41
CA LEU A 12 35.05 -31.53 19.74
C LEU A 12 34.59 -30.85 18.44
N ILE A 13 33.41 -31.26 17.92
CA ILE A 13 32.78 -30.60 16.78
C ILE A 13 32.00 -29.42 17.33
N ALA A 14 32.53 -28.21 17.14
CA ALA A 14 31.81 -26.96 17.40
C ALA A 14 30.78 -26.74 16.30
N SER A 15 29.51 -26.99 16.59
CA SER A 15 28.37 -26.64 15.69
C SER A 15 28.13 -25.15 15.73
N LEU A 16 28.50 -24.46 14.66
CA LEU A 16 28.23 -23.05 14.43
C LEU A 16 26.75 -22.91 14.02
N PHE A 17 25.89 -22.54 14.95
CA PHE A 17 24.52 -22.15 14.63
C PHE A 17 24.53 -20.77 13.99
N ILE A 18 24.38 -20.70 12.67
CA ILE A 18 24.09 -19.47 11.96
C ILE A 18 22.61 -19.15 12.23
N ALA A 19 22.37 -18.21 13.16
CA ALA A 19 21.05 -17.64 13.35
C ALA A 19 20.69 -16.81 12.12
N CYS A 20 19.88 -17.38 11.23
CA CYS A 20 19.24 -16.63 10.15
C CYS A 20 18.21 -15.69 10.78
N ALA A 21 18.56 -14.40 10.92
CA ALA A 21 17.61 -13.37 11.31
C ALA A 21 16.59 -13.24 10.18
N ALA A 22 15.42 -13.84 10.36
CA ALA A 22 14.28 -13.61 9.49
C ALA A 22 13.85 -12.14 9.63
N SER A 23 14.20 -11.32 8.64
CA SER A 23 13.63 -9.97 8.50
C SER A 23 12.14 -10.15 8.27
N THR A 24 11.33 -9.95 9.29
CA THR A 24 9.88 -9.82 9.18
C THR A 24 9.59 -8.50 8.46
N THR A 25 9.48 -8.55 7.13
CA THR A 25 8.79 -7.51 6.38
C THR A 25 7.34 -7.52 6.83
N VAL A 26 6.94 -6.54 7.62
CA VAL A 26 5.53 -6.25 7.89
C VAL A 26 4.95 -5.73 6.59
N SER A 27 4.51 -6.65 5.74
CA SER A 27 3.66 -6.33 4.61
C SER A 27 2.32 -5.94 5.23
N GLY A 28 1.98 -4.66 5.26
CA GLY A 28 0.67 -4.18 5.69
C GLY A 28 -0.39 -4.66 4.69
N VAL A 29 -0.79 -5.93 4.82
CA VAL A 29 -1.90 -6.47 4.04
C VAL A 29 -3.17 -5.86 4.59
N ILE A 30 -3.77 -4.96 3.81
CA ILE A 30 -5.14 -4.49 4.03
C ILE A 30 -6.03 -5.64 3.58
N ASP A 31 -6.78 -6.27 4.53
CA ASP A 31 -7.82 -7.25 4.21
C ASP A 31 -9.09 -6.49 3.82
N PRO A 32 -9.44 -6.43 2.53
CA PRO A 32 -10.61 -5.70 2.09
C PRO A 32 -11.87 -6.50 2.42
N GLY A 33 -12.83 -5.89 3.14
CA GLY A 33 -14.18 -6.40 3.35
C GLY A 33 -14.91 -6.73 2.02
N PRO A 34 -16.27 -6.87 1.99
CA PRO A 34 -17.00 -7.23 0.77
C PRO A 34 -16.76 -6.20 -0.34
N ILE A 35 -15.95 -6.59 -1.32
CA ILE A 35 -15.47 -5.73 -2.39
C ILE A 35 -16.40 -5.86 -3.59
N LYS A 36 -16.79 -4.72 -4.15
CA LYS A 36 -17.46 -4.61 -5.45
C LYS A 36 -16.46 -4.20 -6.53
N GLU A 37 -16.69 -4.62 -7.76
CA GLU A 37 -15.91 -4.14 -8.91
C GLU A 37 -16.55 -2.90 -9.52
N ALA A 38 -15.71 -1.99 -10.01
CA ALA A 38 -16.11 -0.82 -10.77
C ALA A 38 -15.23 -0.68 -12.01
N GLN A 39 -15.84 -0.38 -13.16
CA GLN A 39 -15.13 -0.12 -14.40
C GLN A 39 -14.59 1.31 -14.38
N VAL A 40 -13.32 1.50 -14.66
CA VAL A 40 -12.68 2.81 -14.75
C VAL A 40 -13.04 3.46 -16.08
N VAL A 41 -13.59 4.68 -16.02
CA VAL A 41 -13.88 5.49 -17.21
C VAL A 41 -12.70 6.39 -17.53
N ARG A 42 -12.16 7.06 -16.51
CA ARG A 42 -10.95 7.90 -16.61
C ARG A 42 -10.42 8.27 -15.23
N VAL A 43 -9.13 8.49 -15.12
CA VAL A 43 -8.48 9.14 -13.98
C VAL A 43 -8.46 10.66 -14.22
N ILE A 44 -8.90 11.42 -13.23
CA ILE A 44 -8.96 12.89 -13.25
C ILE A 44 -7.63 13.47 -12.75
N ASP A 45 -7.20 13.00 -11.58
CA ASP A 45 -5.95 13.35 -10.91
C ASP A 45 -5.46 12.17 -10.04
N GLY A 46 -4.52 12.40 -9.13
CA GLY A 46 -3.89 11.34 -8.35
C GLY A 46 -4.84 10.61 -7.39
N ASP A 47 -5.91 11.25 -6.93
CA ASP A 47 -6.85 10.64 -5.98
C ASP A 47 -8.32 10.65 -6.45
N THR A 48 -8.59 11.10 -7.67
CA THR A 48 -9.96 11.23 -8.18
C THR A 48 -10.11 10.56 -9.54
N LEU A 49 -11.14 9.72 -9.69
CA LEU A 49 -11.47 9.05 -10.96
C LEU A 49 -12.99 8.96 -11.18
N ASP A 50 -13.39 8.88 -12.45
CA ASP A 50 -14.76 8.53 -12.85
C ASP A 50 -14.83 7.02 -13.10
N VAL A 51 -15.83 6.35 -12.50
CA VAL A 51 -16.06 4.90 -12.65
C VAL A 51 -17.52 4.60 -12.99
N LEU A 52 -17.79 3.42 -13.52
CA LEU A 52 -19.14 2.84 -13.64
C LEU A 52 -19.32 1.79 -12.53
N ILE A 53 -20.36 2.00 -11.71
CA ILE A 53 -20.81 1.04 -10.70
C ILE A 53 -22.22 0.61 -11.11
N ALA A 54 -22.42 -0.67 -11.40
CA ALA A 54 -23.70 -1.20 -11.91
C ALA A 54 -24.25 -0.40 -13.12
N GLY A 55 -23.37 0.03 -14.03
CA GLY A 55 -23.70 0.80 -15.22
C GLY A 55 -23.94 2.29 -15.03
N THR A 56 -23.93 2.80 -13.79
CA THR A 56 -24.06 4.23 -13.48
C THR A 56 -22.70 4.86 -13.25
N LYS A 57 -22.49 6.03 -13.86
CA LYS A 57 -21.25 6.79 -13.74
C LYS A 57 -21.20 7.55 -12.41
N HIS A 58 -20.13 7.38 -11.67
CA HIS A 58 -19.85 8.08 -10.43
C HIS A 58 -18.46 8.70 -10.44
N ARG A 59 -18.31 9.82 -9.75
CA ARG A 59 -17.00 10.36 -9.40
C ARG A 59 -16.60 9.83 -8.04
N VAL A 60 -15.43 9.21 -7.99
CA VAL A 60 -14.87 8.59 -6.79
C VAL A 60 -13.62 9.35 -6.39
N ARG A 61 -13.47 9.60 -5.08
CA ARG A 61 -12.24 10.05 -4.45
C ARG A 61 -11.70 8.94 -3.56
N LEU A 62 -10.42 8.65 -3.69
CA LEU A 62 -9.71 7.73 -2.81
C LEU A 62 -9.84 8.23 -1.37
N PHE A 63 -10.27 7.36 -0.47
CA PHE A 63 -10.61 7.76 0.91
C PHE A 63 -9.39 8.04 1.75
N GLY A 64 -8.34 7.23 1.59
CA GLY A 64 -7.22 7.16 2.52
C GLY A 64 -6.07 8.13 2.23
N VAL A 65 -6.12 8.85 1.11
CA VAL A 65 -4.97 9.64 0.63
C VAL A 65 -5.35 11.06 0.24
N ASP A 66 -4.34 11.90 0.14
CA ASP A 66 -4.38 13.23 -0.45
C ASP A 66 -3.18 13.37 -1.37
N THR A 67 -3.44 13.61 -2.66
CA THR A 67 -2.39 13.76 -3.67
C THR A 67 -2.17 15.22 -4.02
N PRO A 68 -0.99 15.59 -4.55
CA PRO A 68 -0.73 16.96 -4.99
C PRO A 68 -1.76 17.46 -6.01
N GLU A 69 -2.16 18.70 -5.85
CA GLU A 69 -3.09 19.38 -6.74
C GLU A 69 -2.38 19.86 -8.02
N ARG A 70 -3.18 20.23 -9.03
CA ARG A 70 -2.66 20.70 -10.32
C ARG A 70 -1.73 21.90 -10.14
N GLY A 71 -0.52 21.77 -10.67
CA GLY A 71 0.54 22.78 -10.56
C GLY A 71 1.47 22.58 -9.37
N GLU A 72 1.18 21.65 -8.48
CA GLU A 72 2.08 21.26 -7.42
C GLU A 72 3.09 20.21 -7.88
N ARG A 73 4.20 20.11 -7.13
CA ARG A 73 5.19 19.04 -7.33
C ARG A 73 4.54 17.68 -7.17
N CYS A 74 4.91 16.71 -8.00
CA CYS A 74 4.40 15.33 -8.01
C CYS A 74 2.96 15.13 -8.52
N TYR A 75 2.27 16.17 -8.95
CA TYR A 75 0.91 16.04 -9.48
C TYR A 75 0.82 15.07 -10.67
N GLN A 76 1.74 15.20 -11.62
CA GLN A 76 1.73 14.37 -12.83
C GLN A 76 2.09 12.92 -12.52
N GLU A 77 3.10 12.72 -11.67
CA GLU A 77 3.56 11.40 -11.24
C GLU A 77 2.46 10.65 -10.49
N ALA A 78 1.79 11.30 -9.53
CA ALA A 78 0.67 10.72 -8.78
C ALA A 78 -0.50 10.36 -9.72
N THR A 79 -0.87 11.28 -10.63
CA THR A 79 -1.95 11.05 -11.60
C THR A 79 -1.65 9.88 -12.52
N GLU A 80 -0.44 9.82 -13.07
CA GLU A 80 -0.03 8.73 -13.96
C GLU A 80 0.05 7.39 -13.21
N ARG A 81 0.56 7.40 -11.97
CA ARG A 81 0.62 6.19 -11.17
C ARG A 81 -0.74 5.64 -10.82
N THR A 82 -1.69 6.51 -10.46
CA THR A 82 -3.09 6.11 -10.24
C THR A 82 -3.70 5.50 -11.50
N ARG A 83 -3.40 6.04 -12.68
CA ARG A 83 -3.87 5.48 -13.97
C ARG A 83 -3.31 4.07 -14.21
N GLN A 84 -2.03 3.85 -13.93
CA GLN A 84 -1.40 2.53 -14.07
C GLN A 84 -1.98 1.50 -13.10
N LEU A 85 -2.17 1.89 -11.83
CA LEU A 85 -2.70 1.01 -10.79
C LEU A 85 -4.17 0.67 -11.01
N SER A 86 -4.98 1.64 -11.41
CA SER A 86 -6.43 1.45 -11.59
C SER A 86 -6.76 0.61 -12.83
N GLY A 87 -5.98 0.69 -13.91
CA GLY A 87 -6.28 -0.01 -15.16
C GLY A 87 -7.72 0.21 -15.63
N ASP A 88 -8.36 -0.84 -16.15
CA ASP A 88 -9.75 -0.79 -16.63
C ASP A 88 -10.78 -1.12 -15.54
N ILE A 89 -10.38 -1.82 -14.48
CA ILE A 89 -11.25 -2.31 -13.40
C ILE A 89 -10.54 -2.14 -12.07
N VAL A 90 -11.23 -1.50 -11.13
CA VAL A 90 -10.83 -1.41 -9.73
C VAL A 90 -11.81 -2.16 -8.84
N ARG A 91 -11.31 -2.63 -7.70
CA ARG A 91 -12.15 -3.12 -6.62
C ARG A 91 -12.34 -1.98 -5.62
N ILE A 92 -13.58 -1.82 -5.12
CA ILE A 92 -13.95 -0.71 -4.25
C ILE A 92 -14.43 -1.23 -2.89
N GLU A 93 -14.00 -0.56 -1.82
CA GLU A 93 -14.42 -0.81 -0.45
C GLU A 93 -14.92 0.49 0.17
N SER A 94 -16.08 0.43 0.84
CA SER A 94 -16.66 1.61 1.48
C SER A 94 -15.88 2.00 2.73
N GLY A 95 -15.62 3.30 2.88
CA GLY A 95 -15.14 3.89 4.12
C GLY A 95 -16.27 4.19 5.11
N PRO A 96 -15.96 4.79 6.27
CA PRO A 96 -16.95 5.19 7.28
C PRO A 96 -17.87 6.32 6.83
N ARG A 97 -17.51 7.05 5.79
CA ARG A 97 -18.34 8.05 5.10
C ARG A 97 -18.50 7.65 3.64
N SER A 98 -19.71 7.78 3.10
CA SER A 98 -20.03 7.42 1.71
C SER A 98 -19.67 8.53 0.71
N GLU A 99 -19.75 9.81 1.12
CA GLU A 99 -19.58 10.95 0.23
C GLU A 99 -18.84 12.10 0.91
N ASP A 100 -18.22 12.94 0.12
CA ASP A 100 -17.68 14.22 0.57
C ASP A 100 -18.67 15.39 0.30
N ARG A 101 -18.27 16.59 0.72
CA ARG A 101 -19.09 17.81 0.54
C ARG A 101 -19.34 18.21 -0.92
N TYR A 102 -18.62 17.60 -1.86
CA TYR A 102 -18.75 17.85 -3.31
C TYR A 102 -19.57 16.77 -4.02
N GLY A 103 -20.12 15.79 -3.27
CA GLY A 103 -20.88 14.67 -3.82
C GLY A 103 -20.01 13.60 -4.51
N ARG A 104 -18.70 13.57 -4.22
CA ARG A 104 -17.83 12.48 -4.68
C ARG A 104 -18.00 11.29 -3.73
N LEU A 105 -18.15 10.08 -4.30
CA LEU A 105 -18.16 8.87 -3.51
C LEU A 105 -16.75 8.62 -2.92
N LEU A 106 -16.70 8.20 -1.67
CA LEU A 106 -15.47 7.94 -0.94
C LEU A 106 -15.26 6.44 -0.81
N PHE A 107 -14.22 5.92 -1.47
CA PHE A 107 -13.86 4.51 -1.43
C PHE A 107 -12.36 4.33 -1.23
N TYR A 108 -11.99 3.26 -0.54
CA TYR A 108 -10.66 2.67 -0.69
C TYR A 108 -10.63 1.89 -1.98
N LEU A 109 -9.60 2.09 -2.77
CA LEU A 109 -9.47 1.43 -4.06
C LEU A 109 -8.37 0.40 -4.07
N TYR A 110 -8.64 -0.68 -4.78
CA TYR A 110 -7.69 -1.76 -4.98
C TYR A 110 -7.55 -2.06 -6.46
N THR A 111 -6.37 -2.48 -6.86
CA THR A 111 -6.14 -3.04 -8.19
C THR A 111 -7.05 -4.26 -8.39
N ARG A 112 -7.18 -4.73 -9.62
CA ARG A 112 -7.90 -5.97 -9.92
C ARG A 112 -7.34 -7.18 -9.16
N THR A 113 -6.04 -7.19 -8.86
CA THR A 113 -5.35 -8.23 -8.09
C THR A 113 -5.49 -8.10 -6.58
N GLY A 114 -6.04 -6.98 -6.09
CA GLY A 114 -6.31 -6.74 -4.67
C GLY A 114 -5.23 -5.93 -3.94
N GLU A 115 -4.28 -5.34 -4.65
CA GLU A 115 -3.30 -4.40 -4.07
C GLU A 115 -3.97 -3.06 -3.77
N SER A 116 -3.75 -2.49 -2.58
CA SER A 116 -4.32 -1.18 -2.21
C SER A 116 -3.66 -0.05 -2.98
N ILE A 117 -4.45 0.69 -3.76
CA ILE A 117 -3.97 1.86 -4.50
C ILE A 117 -3.60 2.98 -3.52
N ASP A 118 -4.41 3.21 -2.49
CA ASP A 118 -4.14 4.20 -1.44
C ASP A 118 -2.78 3.95 -0.76
N ALA A 119 -2.52 2.72 -0.32
CA ALA A 119 -1.27 2.35 0.34
C ALA A 119 -0.07 2.45 -0.60
N THR A 120 -0.21 2.01 -1.84
CA THR A 120 0.86 2.04 -2.85
C THR A 120 1.30 3.47 -3.16
N LEU A 121 0.35 4.40 -3.36
CA LEU A 121 0.66 5.81 -3.62
C LEU A 121 1.45 6.45 -2.47
N ILE A 122 1.09 6.12 -1.21
CA ILE A 122 1.81 6.61 -0.03
C ILE A 122 3.23 6.01 0.03
N GLN A 123 3.36 4.70 -0.11
CA GLN A 123 4.66 4.00 -0.05
C GLN A 123 5.63 4.49 -1.12
N GLU A 124 5.11 4.82 -2.30
CA GLU A 124 5.88 5.36 -3.40
C GLU A 124 6.16 6.88 -3.26
N GLY A 125 5.70 7.54 -2.17
CA GLY A 125 5.92 8.97 -1.93
C GLY A 125 5.23 9.87 -2.96
N LEU A 126 4.03 9.47 -3.40
CA LEU A 126 3.20 10.18 -4.36
C LEU A 126 1.91 10.77 -3.74
N ALA A 127 1.62 10.37 -2.50
CA ALA A 127 0.47 10.85 -1.72
C ALA A 127 0.84 11.00 -0.24
N THR A 128 0.07 11.81 0.47
CA THR A 128 0.04 11.86 1.93
C THR A 128 -1.18 11.08 2.46
N ALA A 129 -1.11 10.60 3.69
CA ALA A 129 -2.22 9.92 4.32
C ALA A 129 -3.30 10.92 4.75
N TRP A 130 -4.58 10.58 4.48
CA TRP A 130 -5.70 11.29 5.06
C TRP A 130 -5.82 10.98 6.56
N THR A 131 -5.72 12.03 7.40
CA THR A 131 -5.55 11.88 8.86
C THR A 131 -6.81 12.11 9.69
N ARG A 132 -7.93 12.57 9.07
CA ARG A 132 -9.11 12.99 9.83
C ARG A 132 -9.98 11.82 10.28
N ASP A 133 -10.20 10.84 9.41
CA ASP A 133 -11.03 9.66 9.64
C ASP A 133 -10.62 8.51 8.70
N GLY A 134 -11.25 7.34 8.85
CA GLY A 134 -11.01 6.17 8.00
C GLY A 134 -10.52 4.95 8.79
N GLN A 135 -11.01 3.78 8.42
CA GLN A 135 -10.65 2.51 9.10
C GLN A 135 -9.16 2.16 8.94
N TYR A 136 -8.50 2.64 7.88
CA TYR A 136 -7.07 2.39 7.61
C TYR A 136 -6.17 3.58 7.94
N ARG A 137 -6.70 4.64 8.58
CA ARG A 137 -5.95 5.87 8.87
C ARG A 137 -4.59 5.60 9.52
N ASP A 138 -4.56 4.84 10.60
CA ASP A 138 -3.34 4.63 11.37
C ASP A 138 -2.29 3.83 10.59
N LEU A 139 -2.74 2.84 9.80
CA LEU A 139 -1.87 2.10 8.90
C LEU A 139 -1.27 3.03 7.83
N LEU A 140 -2.10 3.84 7.17
CA LEU A 140 -1.65 4.74 6.10
C LEU A 140 -0.71 5.82 6.60
N VAL A 141 -0.95 6.36 7.81
CA VAL A 141 -0.02 7.30 8.48
C VAL A 141 1.33 6.64 8.77
N ASN A 142 1.35 5.39 9.22
CA ASN A 142 2.60 4.67 9.43
C ASN A 142 3.37 4.43 8.12
N LEU A 143 2.68 4.10 7.03
CA LEU A 143 3.29 3.97 5.70
C LEU A 143 3.89 5.30 5.21
N GLU A 144 3.20 6.41 5.43
CA GLU A 144 3.71 7.74 5.10
C GLU A 144 5.00 8.06 5.88
N GLN A 145 5.02 7.79 7.18
CA GLN A 145 6.22 8.01 8.00
C GLN A 145 7.40 7.17 7.49
N GLU A 146 7.15 5.95 7.04
CA GLU A 146 8.18 5.11 6.44
C GLU A 146 8.67 5.67 5.11
N ALA A 147 7.75 6.06 4.20
CA ALA A 147 8.09 6.68 2.93
C ALA A 147 8.94 7.96 3.12
N ARG A 148 8.61 8.79 4.13
CA ARG A 148 9.40 9.97 4.51
C ARG A 148 10.80 9.61 4.98
N ARG A 149 10.94 8.60 5.86
CA ARG A 149 12.28 8.15 6.34
C ARG A 149 13.17 7.65 5.21
N GLN A 150 12.57 7.03 4.20
CA GLN A 150 13.28 6.47 3.04
C GLN A 150 13.49 7.52 1.93
N ALA A 151 12.97 8.74 2.07
CA ALA A 151 12.91 9.75 1.03
C ALA A 151 12.33 9.19 -0.28
N SER A 152 11.23 8.42 -0.18
CA SER A 152 10.58 7.78 -1.33
C SER A 152 9.89 8.79 -2.24
N GLY A 153 9.98 8.55 -3.55
CA GLY A 153 9.25 9.31 -4.56
C GLY A 153 9.66 10.76 -4.67
N CYS A 154 8.71 11.59 -5.10
CA CYS A 154 8.98 13.00 -5.37
C CYS A 154 8.47 13.95 -4.25
N LEU A 155 7.69 13.46 -3.27
CA LEU A 155 7.21 14.29 -2.16
C LEU A 155 8.26 14.54 -1.09
N TRP A 156 9.16 13.59 -0.89
CA TRP A 156 10.16 13.59 0.21
C TRP A 156 11.59 13.77 -0.23
#